data_ea356cfc0f6094463c031e89351ad4eb
#
_entry.id   ea356cfc0f6094463c031e89351ad4eb
#
_cell.length_a   1.000
_cell.length_b   1.000
_cell.length_c   1.000
_cell.angle_alpha   90.00
_cell.angle_beta   90.00
_cell.angle_gamma   90.00
#
_symmetry.space_group_name_H-M   'P 1'
#
loop_
_entity.id
_entity.type
_entity.pdbx_description
1 polymer ?
#
loop_
_entity_poly.entity_id
_entity_poly.type
_entity_poly.pdbx_seq_one_letter_code
_entity_poly.pdbx_strand_id
1 'polypeptide(L)'
;MFTLFLLVTVLVLSSSSNVYATETETGAYDDSLYDAVLYSDDTESQASANYSPSGTNKSTGYEYILEDSANFIDDAVKGKLISQMKKTTEYCNIAVVTTTSHPYGSTESYAVNTFEGYFGTGANGVIFVIDRDLNEIYLACEGSTQRTIPNSKCNSICDNTYIYATSSHDYDYFTCCMETIDQVNTVLAGGHISQPLRYISSIFIALAAGMIFCFVYALSLSKGRKAKSNELMGAAFTKVEIQNARARFMNQTRHYSPQSSGSSGGHSGGGGHSGGSHSGGGHHI
;
A
#
# COMPACT_ATOMS: atom_id res chain seq x y z
N MET A 1 -19.31 -21.07 29.14
CA MET A 1 -19.33 -20.43 27.82
C MET A 1 -19.08 -18.91 27.90
N PHE A 2 -19.70 -18.22 28.85
CA PHE A 2 -19.50 -16.77 29.07
C PHE A 2 -18.05 -16.42 29.47
N THR A 3 -17.43 -17.25 30.30
CA THR A 3 -16.04 -17.09 30.76
C THR A 3 -15.00 -17.23 29.63
N LEU A 4 -15.23 -18.10 28.66
CA LEU A 4 -14.35 -18.27 27.51
C LEU A 4 -14.44 -17.05 26.57
N PHE A 5 -15.61 -16.45 26.42
CA PHE A 5 -15.80 -15.24 25.61
C PHE A 5 -15.13 -14.03 26.23
N LEU A 6 -15.20 -13.89 27.55
CA LEU A 6 -14.52 -12.82 28.28
C LEU A 6 -13.00 -12.97 28.18
N LEU A 7 -12.48 -14.18 28.20
CA LEU A 7 -11.03 -14.45 28.09
C LEU A 7 -10.50 -14.14 26.69
N VAL A 8 -11.27 -14.46 25.64
CA VAL A 8 -10.90 -14.12 24.24
C VAL A 8 -10.97 -12.61 24.01
N THR A 9 -11.97 -11.91 24.55
CA THR A 9 -12.05 -10.45 24.41
C THR A 9 -10.93 -9.74 25.19
N VAL A 10 -10.54 -10.24 26.36
CA VAL A 10 -9.38 -9.71 27.11
C VAL A 10 -8.08 -10.00 26.37
N LEU A 11 -7.95 -11.17 25.72
CA LEU A 11 -6.74 -11.50 24.95
C LEU A 11 -6.61 -10.65 23.69
N VAL A 12 -7.73 -10.34 23.00
CA VAL A 12 -7.74 -9.45 21.84
C VAL A 12 -7.46 -8.00 22.24
N LEU A 13 -8.00 -7.56 23.41
CA LEU A 13 -7.73 -6.23 23.93
C LEU A 13 -6.30 -6.08 24.47
N SER A 14 -5.73 -7.15 25.04
CA SER A 14 -4.32 -7.13 25.47
C SER A 14 -3.32 -7.19 24.32
N SER A 15 -3.66 -7.86 23.22
CA SER A 15 -2.83 -7.85 22.01
C SER A 15 -2.89 -6.49 21.28
N SER A 16 -4.04 -5.80 21.32
CA SER A 16 -4.13 -4.46 20.74
C SER A 16 -3.41 -3.40 21.59
N SER A 17 -3.38 -3.55 22.91
CA SER A 17 -2.62 -2.61 23.76
C SER A 17 -1.10 -2.75 23.62
N ASN A 18 -0.58 -3.93 23.30
CA ASN A 18 0.84 -4.11 22.99
C ASN A 18 1.23 -3.55 21.60
N VAL A 19 0.29 -3.50 20.65
CA VAL A 19 0.49 -2.82 19.35
C VAL A 19 0.50 -1.30 19.53
N TYR A 20 -0.35 -0.77 20.42
CA TYR A 20 -0.36 0.69 20.72
C TYR A 20 0.83 1.15 21.58
N ALA A 21 1.41 0.27 22.40
CA ALA A 21 2.58 0.63 23.22
C ALA A 21 3.89 0.67 22.42
N THR A 22 3.95 0.03 21.24
CA THR A 22 5.08 0.15 20.28
C THR A 22 4.92 1.30 19.29
N GLU A 23 3.69 1.81 19.11
CA GLU A 23 3.44 2.95 18.22
C GLU A 23 3.57 4.32 18.91
N THR A 24 3.69 4.38 20.22
CA THR A 24 3.98 5.63 20.95
C THR A 24 5.47 5.97 20.98
N GLU A 25 6.35 5.10 20.46
CA GLU A 25 7.75 5.43 20.17
C GLU A 25 8.04 5.64 18.67
N THR A 26 7.06 5.53 17.79
CA THR A 26 7.16 6.25 16.54
C THR A 26 6.89 7.69 16.88
N GLY A 27 8.00 8.36 17.13
CA GLY A 27 8.01 9.76 17.37
C GLY A 27 7.05 10.45 16.41
N ALA A 28 6.24 11.30 16.95
CA ALA A 28 5.98 12.52 16.26
C ALA A 28 7.29 12.81 15.52
N TYR A 29 7.27 12.77 14.20
CA TYR A 29 8.33 13.32 13.40
C TYR A 29 8.55 14.68 14.02
N ASP A 30 9.61 14.81 14.80
CA ASP A 30 10.02 16.09 15.33
C ASP A 30 10.60 16.81 14.12
N ASP A 31 9.74 17.56 13.46
CA ASP A 31 10.07 18.44 12.35
C ASP A 31 11.30 19.32 12.72
N SER A 32 11.49 19.56 14.01
CA SER A 32 12.64 20.27 14.56
C SER A 32 13.94 19.46 14.52
N LEU A 33 13.87 18.11 14.54
CA LEU A 33 15.07 17.27 14.46
C LEU A 33 15.53 17.10 13.01
N TYR A 34 14.59 17.13 12.05
CA TYR A 34 14.89 17.15 10.62
C TYR A 34 15.49 18.49 10.19
N ASP A 35 14.95 19.59 10.69
CA ASP A 35 15.56 20.92 10.54
C ASP A 35 16.96 20.98 11.19
N ALA A 36 17.16 20.33 12.33
CA ALA A 36 18.46 20.37 13.03
C ALA A 36 19.52 19.46 12.38
N VAL A 37 19.13 18.41 11.65
CA VAL A 37 20.08 17.49 10.99
C VAL A 37 20.33 17.89 9.52
N LEU A 38 19.34 18.47 8.84
CA LEU A 38 19.49 18.99 7.47
C LEU A 38 19.95 20.45 7.45
N TYR A 39 19.68 21.21 8.50
CA TYR A 39 20.07 22.61 8.67
C TYR A 39 20.98 22.80 9.88
N SER A 40 21.97 21.95 10.11
CA SER A 40 23.15 22.42 10.82
C SER A 40 23.83 23.44 9.90
N ASP A 41 23.48 24.66 10.21
CA ASP A 41 23.94 25.89 9.59
C ASP A 41 25.43 26.12 9.93
N ASP A 42 26.27 25.29 9.29
CA ASP A 42 27.72 25.54 9.23
C ASP A 42 28.14 25.50 7.77
N THR A 43 27.80 26.53 7.08
CA THR A 43 28.38 27.07 5.86
C THR A 43 27.32 27.70 4.96
N GLU A 44 26.58 28.67 5.47
CA GLU A 44 26.06 29.73 4.61
C GLU A 44 27.25 30.60 4.15
N SER A 45 27.97 30.07 3.17
CA SER A 45 28.74 30.93 2.26
C SER A 45 29.21 30.08 1.09
N GLN A 46 28.63 30.30 -0.10
CA GLN A 46 29.16 29.89 -1.40
C GLN A 46 29.00 28.41 -1.78
N ALA A 47 27.79 27.84 -1.75
CA ALA A 47 27.47 26.69 -2.57
C ALA A 47 26.82 27.08 -3.92
N SER A 48 27.22 28.26 -4.43
CA SER A 48 26.93 28.63 -5.81
C SER A 48 28.00 28.03 -6.72
N ALA A 49 27.59 27.07 -7.56
CA ALA A 49 28.16 26.82 -8.87
C ALA A 49 29.40 25.89 -9.05
N ASN A 50 29.48 24.73 -8.37
CA ASN A 50 30.39 23.69 -8.88
C ASN A 50 29.83 22.27 -8.66
N TYR A 51 28.57 22.02 -9.00
CA TYR A 51 28.08 20.66 -9.10
C TYR A 51 28.11 20.23 -10.58
N SER A 52 28.53 18.97 -10.83
CA SER A 52 28.30 18.36 -12.13
C SER A 52 26.96 17.65 -12.09
N PRO A 53 26.05 17.90 -13.06
CA PRO A 53 24.73 17.24 -13.10
C PRO A 53 24.83 15.71 -13.36
N SER A 54 26.00 15.25 -13.78
CA SER A 54 26.27 13.83 -13.98
C SER A 54 27.68 13.47 -13.54
N GLY A 55 27.92 12.22 -13.23
CA GLY A 55 29.25 11.71 -12.92
C GLY A 55 29.25 10.24 -12.58
N THR A 56 30.48 9.69 -12.52
CA THR A 56 30.69 8.25 -12.29
C THR A 56 31.40 8.04 -10.96
N ASN A 57 30.94 7.12 -10.15
CA ASN A 57 31.64 6.65 -8.97
C ASN A 57 32.82 5.76 -9.38
N LYS A 58 34.05 6.23 -9.11
CA LYS A 58 35.29 5.57 -9.53
C LYS A 58 35.49 4.19 -8.90
N SER A 59 34.85 3.90 -7.75
CA SER A 59 35.03 2.63 -7.05
C SER A 59 34.08 1.55 -7.55
N THR A 60 32.85 1.92 -7.97
CA THR A 60 31.83 0.97 -8.40
C THR A 60 31.58 0.99 -9.90
N GLY A 61 31.94 2.09 -10.58
CA GLY A 61 31.61 2.33 -11.99
C GLY A 61 30.16 2.79 -12.22
N TYR A 62 29.34 2.87 -11.17
CA TYR A 62 27.96 3.36 -11.31
C TYR A 62 27.92 4.86 -11.46
N GLU A 63 26.87 5.33 -12.14
CA GLU A 63 26.71 6.72 -12.54
C GLU A 63 25.49 7.36 -11.89
N TYR A 64 25.56 8.69 -11.74
CA TYR A 64 24.40 9.50 -11.36
C TYR A 64 24.13 10.55 -12.44
N ILE A 65 22.87 10.83 -12.70
CA ILE A 65 22.42 11.85 -13.65
C ILE A 65 21.24 12.61 -13.03
N LEU A 66 21.39 13.93 -12.94
CA LEU A 66 20.32 14.85 -12.57
C LEU A 66 19.91 15.65 -13.83
N GLU A 67 18.71 15.41 -14.34
CA GLU A 67 18.13 16.16 -15.44
C GLU A 67 16.89 16.93 -14.98
N ASP A 68 17.07 18.20 -14.67
CA ASP A 68 16.00 19.10 -14.22
C ASP A 68 15.54 19.98 -15.40
N SER A 69 14.98 19.35 -16.44
CA SER A 69 14.48 20.04 -17.64
C SER A 69 13.31 20.96 -17.35
N ALA A 70 12.53 20.65 -16.32
CA ALA A 70 11.41 21.47 -15.88
C ALA A 70 11.83 22.68 -15.03
N ASN A 71 13.10 22.72 -14.59
CA ASN A 71 13.63 23.72 -13.66
C ASN A 71 12.80 23.84 -12.38
N PHE A 72 12.50 22.70 -11.76
CA PHE A 72 11.71 22.60 -10.53
C PHE A 72 12.58 22.67 -9.27
N ILE A 73 13.87 22.43 -9.40
CA ILE A 73 14.82 22.40 -8.29
C ILE A 73 15.72 23.63 -8.37
N ASP A 74 15.77 24.39 -7.28
CA ASP A 74 16.65 25.57 -7.20
C ASP A 74 18.12 25.15 -7.34
N ASP A 75 18.89 25.89 -8.14
CA ASP A 75 20.31 25.63 -8.36
C ASP A 75 21.12 25.66 -7.06
N ALA A 76 20.71 26.47 -6.09
CA ALA A 76 21.38 26.55 -4.78
C ALA A 76 21.33 25.22 -4.00
N VAL A 77 20.32 24.38 -4.23
CA VAL A 77 20.14 23.11 -3.51
C VAL A 77 20.46 21.87 -4.35
N LYS A 78 20.65 22.00 -5.68
CA LYS A 78 21.02 20.87 -6.56
C LYS A 78 22.27 20.14 -6.10
N GLY A 79 23.24 20.85 -5.53
CA GLY A 79 24.47 20.24 -5.01
C GLY A 79 24.22 19.28 -3.84
N LYS A 80 23.23 19.57 -2.96
CA LYS A 80 22.83 18.69 -1.86
C LYS A 80 22.18 17.42 -2.43
N LEU A 81 21.27 17.55 -3.39
CA LEU A 81 20.61 16.42 -4.06
C LEU A 81 21.64 15.50 -4.74
N ILE A 82 22.58 16.06 -5.48
CA ILE A 82 23.66 15.29 -6.13
C ILE A 82 24.52 14.57 -5.09
N SER A 83 24.78 15.18 -3.94
CA SER A 83 25.52 14.53 -2.86
C SER A 83 24.79 13.29 -2.32
N GLN A 84 23.47 13.34 -2.25
CA GLN A 84 22.64 12.18 -1.87
C GLN A 84 22.62 11.12 -2.98
N MET A 85 22.50 11.52 -4.25
CA MET A 85 22.57 10.62 -5.40
C MET A 85 23.91 9.86 -5.45
N LYS A 86 25.01 10.55 -5.13
CA LYS A 86 26.35 9.90 -5.08
C LYS A 86 26.41 8.74 -4.09
N LYS A 87 25.66 8.77 -2.98
CA LYS A 87 25.58 7.61 -2.06
C LYS A 87 24.91 6.41 -2.72
N THR A 88 23.88 6.63 -3.54
CA THR A 88 23.22 5.56 -4.31
C THR A 88 24.19 4.86 -5.26
N THR A 89 25.18 5.59 -5.80
CA THR A 89 26.17 4.99 -6.70
C THR A 89 27.14 4.00 -6.02
N GLU A 90 27.03 3.81 -4.73
CA GLU A 90 27.69 2.68 -4.04
C GLU A 90 27.01 1.36 -4.37
N TYR A 91 25.75 1.38 -4.78
CA TYR A 91 24.89 0.20 -5.01
C TYR A 91 24.47 0.03 -6.47
N CYS A 92 24.11 1.10 -7.16
CA CYS A 92 23.58 1.05 -8.52
C CYS A 92 23.61 2.42 -9.21
N ASN A 93 23.30 2.49 -10.50
CA ASN A 93 23.08 3.75 -11.23
C ASN A 93 21.85 4.48 -10.69
N ILE A 94 21.85 5.81 -10.76
CA ILE A 94 20.71 6.63 -10.35
C ILE A 94 20.49 7.79 -11.32
N ALA A 95 19.24 7.99 -11.73
CA ALA A 95 18.80 9.19 -12.42
C ALA A 95 17.65 9.86 -11.65
N VAL A 96 17.64 11.19 -11.64
CA VAL A 96 16.51 12.01 -11.21
C VAL A 96 16.17 12.93 -12.37
N VAL A 97 14.91 12.90 -12.79
CA VAL A 97 14.44 13.61 -13.98
C VAL A 97 13.18 14.39 -13.62
N THR A 98 13.14 15.67 -14.03
CA THR A 98 11.93 16.48 -13.98
C THR A 98 11.51 16.86 -15.39
N THR A 99 10.22 16.77 -15.69
CA THR A 99 9.69 17.11 -17.02
C THR A 99 8.33 17.78 -16.96
N THR A 100 8.07 18.62 -17.96
CA THR A 100 6.74 19.22 -18.18
C THR A 100 6.07 18.68 -19.44
N SER A 101 6.75 17.88 -20.25
CA SER A 101 6.21 17.27 -21.45
C SER A 101 7.13 16.17 -21.96
N HIS A 102 6.53 15.09 -22.46
CA HIS A 102 7.25 14.00 -23.13
C HIS A 102 6.33 13.29 -24.15
N PRO A 103 6.91 12.60 -25.14
CA PRO A 103 6.12 11.95 -26.22
C PRO A 103 5.51 10.61 -25.82
N TYR A 104 5.66 10.15 -24.58
CA TYR A 104 5.21 8.84 -24.12
C TYR A 104 3.80 8.93 -23.52
N GLY A 105 3.03 7.83 -23.63
CA GLY A 105 1.67 7.76 -23.12
C GLY A 105 1.56 7.50 -21.60
N SER A 106 2.69 7.26 -20.92
CA SER A 106 2.73 7.05 -19.46
C SER A 106 4.09 7.45 -18.90
N THR A 107 4.11 7.90 -17.65
CA THR A 107 5.33 8.21 -16.90
C THR A 107 6.23 6.99 -16.75
N GLU A 108 5.65 5.79 -16.60
CA GLU A 108 6.39 4.52 -16.59
C GLU A 108 7.21 4.33 -17.85
N SER A 109 6.57 4.44 -19.03
CA SER A 109 7.25 4.29 -20.32
C SER A 109 8.33 5.34 -20.52
N TYR A 110 8.06 6.58 -20.08
CA TYR A 110 9.05 7.64 -20.11
C TYR A 110 10.25 7.33 -19.22
N ALA A 111 10.01 6.92 -17.97
CA ALA A 111 11.06 6.59 -17.02
C ALA A 111 11.95 5.45 -17.53
N VAL A 112 11.38 4.35 -17.96
CA VAL A 112 12.13 3.18 -18.45
C VAL A 112 12.97 3.53 -19.68
N ASN A 113 12.37 4.15 -20.71
CA ASN A 113 13.11 4.53 -21.90
C ASN A 113 14.21 5.55 -21.62
N THR A 114 13.99 6.50 -20.74
CA THR A 114 14.99 7.49 -20.32
C THR A 114 16.13 6.81 -19.59
N PHE A 115 15.84 5.90 -18.65
CA PHE A 115 16.85 5.13 -17.93
C PHE A 115 17.72 4.30 -18.89
N GLU A 116 17.10 3.58 -19.82
CA GLU A 116 17.83 2.79 -20.83
C GLU A 116 18.66 3.68 -21.76
N GLY A 117 18.16 4.88 -22.07
CA GLY A 117 18.91 5.87 -22.84
C GLY A 117 20.18 6.37 -22.15
N TYR A 118 20.15 6.47 -20.82
CA TYR A 118 21.30 6.92 -20.04
C TYR A 118 22.32 5.82 -19.77
N PHE A 119 21.87 4.66 -19.34
CA PHE A 119 22.72 3.63 -18.75
C PHE A 119 22.78 2.35 -19.61
N GLY A 120 21.93 2.25 -20.64
CA GLY A 120 21.82 1.08 -21.50
C GLY A 120 20.82 0.05 -20.97
N THR A 121 20.29 -0.75 -21.89
CA THR A 121 19.31 -1.81 -21.61
C THR A 121 19.89 -2.85 -20.67
N GLY A 122 19.16 -3.17 -19.59
CA GLY A 122 19.56 -4.15 -18.58
C GLY A 122 20.58 -3.64 -17.56
N ALA A 123 20.92 -2.36 -17.57
CA ALA A 123 21.74 -1.75 -16.53
C ALA A 123 21.04 -1.85 -15.15
N ASN A 124 21.86 -1.93 -14.09
CA ASN A 124 21.32 -1.92 -12.73
C ASN A 124 21.12 -0.49 -12.25
N GLY A 125 19.93 -0.14 -11.79
CA GLY A 125 19.75 1.19 -11.25
C GLY A 125 18.33 1.56 -10.92
N VAL A 126 18.17 2.82 -10.58
CA VAL A 126 16.92 3.47 -10.26
C VAL A 126 16.77 4.77 -11.05
N ILE A 127 15.55 5.10 -11.43
CA ILE A 127 15.19 6.39 -11.96
C ILE A 127 13.96 6.92 -11.23
N PHE A 128 14.06 8.16 -10.76
CA PHE A 128 12.95 8.89 -10.18
C PHE A 128 12.53 10.02 -11.12
N VAL A 129 11.26 10.07 -11.45
CA VAL A 129 10.70 11.05 -12.38
C VAL A 129 9.63 11.88 -11.69
N ILE A 130 9.72 13.19 -11.83
CA ILE A 130 8.62 14.12 -11.53
C ILE A 130 8.06 14.59 -12.87
N ASP A 131 6.89 14.09 -13.18
CA ASP A 131 6.20 14.33 -14.44
C ASP A 131 5.00 15.27 -14.24
N ARG A 132 5.14 16.51 -14.72
CA ARG A 132 4.04 17.48 -14.64
C ARG A 132 3.12 17.44 -15.85
N ASP A 133 3.47 16.73 -16.90
CA ASP A 133 2.60 16.48 -18.06
C ASP A 133 1.41 15.60 -17.64
N LEU A 134 1.70 14.51 -16.93
CA LEU A 134 0.69 13.58 -16.41
C LEU A 134 0.36 13.81 -14.93
N ASN A 135 0.98 14.80 -14.26
CA ASN A 135 0.86 15.05 -12.83
C ASN A 135 1.12 13.81 -11.99
N GLU A 136 2.27 13.20 -12.19
CA GLU A 136 2.66 11.96 -11.54
C GLU A 136 4.12 12.00 -11.08
N ILE A 137 4.43 11.37 -9.95
CA ILE A 137 5.79 10.97 -9.61
C ILE A 137 5.93 9.47 -9.84
N TYR A 138 7.08 9.05 -10.33
CA TYR A 138 7.31 7.65 -10.65
C TYR A 138 8.74 7.22 -10.30
N LEU A 139 8.86 6.09 -9.62
CA LEU A 139 10.12 5.44 -9.32
C LEU A 139 10.20 4.12 -10.06
N ALA A 140 11.16 3.98 -10.97
CA ALA A 140 11.46 2.72 -11.63
C ALA A 140 12.80 2.17 -11.16
N CYS A 141 12.86 0.86 -11.06
CA CYS A 141 14.08 0.11 -10.77
C CYS A 141 14.34 -0.88 -11.90
N GLU A 142 15.61 -0.98 -12.32
CA GLU A 142 16.03 -1.81 -13.44
C GLU A 142 17.12 -2.81 -13.03
N GLY A 143 17.21 -3.89 -13.80
CA GLY A 143 18.22 -4.92 -13.62
C GLY A 143 18.09 -5.65 -12.27
N SER A 144 19.23 -5.91 -11.61
CA SER A 144 19.26 -6.61 -10.32
C SER A 144 18.66 -5.79 -9.17
N THR A 145 18.57 -4.47 -9.31
CA THR A 145 18.01 -3.56 -8.31
C THR A 145 16.53 -3.87 -8.01
N GLN A 146 15.78 -4.38 -8.99
CA GLN A 146 14.38 -4.82 -8.82
C GLN A 146 14.19 -5.88 -7.74
N ARG A 147 15.21 -6.70 -7.49
CA ARG A 147 15.14 -7.74 -6.44
C ARG A 147 15.18 -7.13 -5.05
N THR A 148 15.88 -6.02 -4.90
CA THR A 148 16.01 -5.30 -3.62
C THR A 148 14.87 -4.32 -3.43
N ILE A 149 14.48 -3.64 -4.52
CA ILE A 149 13.39 -2.65 -4.55
C ILE A 149 12.31 -3.16 -5.54
N PRO A 150 11.44 -4.09 -5.15
CA PRO A 150 10.31 -4.54 -5.98
C PRO A 150 9.23 -3.46 -6.07
N ASN A 151 8.28 -3.61 -7.01
CA ASN A 151 7.17 -2.67 -7.25
C ASN A 151 6.45 -2.23 -5.96
N SER A 152 6.27 -3.13 -5.01
CA SER A 152 5.60 -2.79 -3.74
C SER A 152 6.39 -1.77 -2.92
N LYS A 153 7.71 -1.82 -2.96
CA LYS A 153 8.58 -0.84 -2.29
C LYS A 153 8.65 0.46 -3.09
N CYS A 154 8.72 0.40 -4.43
CA CYS A 154 8.64 1.59 -5.27
C CYS A 154 7.35 2.37 -5.00
N ASN A 155 6.20 1.67 -4.97
CA ASN A 155 4.92 2.28 -4.61
C ASN A 155 4.94 2.88 -3.19
N SER A 156 5.49 2.16 -2.20
CA SER A 156 5.55 2.68 -0.83
C SER A 156 6.42 3.92 -0.71
N ILE A 157 7.54 3.98 -1.44
CA ILE A 157 8.41 5.16 -1.49
C ILE A 157 7.64 6.33 -2.12
N CYS A 158 7.00 6.13 -3.27
CA CYS A 158 6.19 7.17 -3.91
C CYS A 158 5.03 7.61 -3.01
N ASP A 159 4.33 6.67 -2.35
CA ASP A 159 3.25 6.97 -1.39
C ASP A 159 3.73 7.80 -0.19
N ASN A 160 4.98 7.64 0.23
CA ASN A 160 5.55 8.42 1.33
C ASN A 160 5.98 9.83 0.90
N THR A 161 6.32 10.02 -0.38
CA THR A 161 7.00 11.24 -0.83
C THR A 161 6.15 12.15 -1.71
N TYR A 162 5.07 11.62 -2.32
CA TYR A 162 4.21 12.41 -3.22
C TYR A 162 3.64 13.68 -2.58
N ILE A 163 3.43 13.65 -1.26
CA ILE A 163 2.84 14.76 -0.52
C ILE A 163 3.63 16.05 -0.70
N TYR A 164 4.97 15.97 -0.79
CA TYR A 164 5.84 17.11 -1.01
C TYR A 164 5.67 17.71 -2.42
N ALA A 165 5.27 16.89 -3.40
CA ALA A 165 5.02 17.34 -4.76
C ALA A 165 3.61 17.90 -4.98
N THR A 166 2.82 18.08 -3.92
CA THR A 166 1.44 18.59 -3.96
C THR A 166 1.35 20.03 -3.49
N SER A 167 0.20 20.68 -3.78
CA SER A 167 -0.06 22.04 -3.33
C SER A 167 -0.12 22.21 -1.80
N SER A 168 -0.30 21.14 -1.04
CA SER A 168 -0.27 21.17 0.43
C SER A 168 1.12 21.48 0.99
N HIS A 169 2.17 21.25 0.21
CA HIS A 169 3.56 21.53 0.53
C HIS A 169 4.20 22.47 -0.49
N ASP A 170 3.41 23.36 -1.10
CA ASP A 170 3.87 24.38 -2.08
C ASP A 170 4.69 23.79 -3.24
N TYR A 171 4.48 22.50 -3.58
CA TYR A 171 5.22 21.77 -4.61
C TYR A 171 6.73 21.73 -4.33
N ASP A 172 7.12 21.38 -3.11
CA ASP A 172 8.53 21.22 -2.73
C ASP A 172 9.16 19.99 -3.39
N TYR A 173 9.49 20.13 -4.67
CA TYR A 173 10.09 19.04 -5.47
C TYR A 173 11.49 18.66 -5.00
N PHE A 174 12.21 19.59 -4.39
CA PHE A 174 13.53 19.28 -3.83
C PHE A 174 13.41 18.29 -2.68
N THR A 175 12.55 18.56 -1.69
CA THR A 175 12.30 17.63 -0.58
C THR A 175 11.73 16.31 -1.08
N CYS A 176 10.82 16.32 -2.07
CA CYS A 176 10.31 15.11 -2.69
C CYS A 176 11.46 14.23 -3.24
N CYS A 177 12.39 14.79 -3.98
CA CYS A 177 13.55 14.08 -4.50
C CYS A 177 14.47 13.57 -3.39
N MET A 178 14.80 14.43 -2.41
CA MET A 178 15.69 14.08 -1.30
C MET A 178 15.15 12.90 -0.49
N GLU A 179 13.87 12.95 -0.10
CA GLU A 179 13.21 11.90 0.65
C GLU A 179 13.10 10.60 -0.15
N THR A 180 12.79 10.68 -1.46
CA THR A 180 12.75 9.51 -2.33
C THR A 180 14.12 8.83 -2.38
N ILE A 181 15.20 9.59 -2.59
CA ILE A 181 16.55 9.02 -2.68
C ILE A 181 17.00 8.48 -1.33
N ASP A 182 16.65 9.14 -0.23
CA ASP A 182 17.00 8.65 1.12
C ASP A 182 16.34 7.31 1.42
N GLN A 183 15.06 7.16 1.09
CA GLN A 183 14.35 5.89 1.23
C GLN A 183 14.91 4.81 0.29
N VAL A 184 15.27 5.16 -0.95
CA VAL A 184 15.96 4.25 -1.87
C VAL A 184 17.29 3.78 -1.26
N ASN A 185 18.11 4.68 -0.74
CA ASN A 185 19.39 4.35 -0.10
C ASN A 185 19.20 3.47 1.13
N THR A 186 18.19 3.77 1.96
CA THR A 186 17.84 2.96 3.12
C THR A 186 17.52 1.52 2.72
N VAL A 187 16.71 1.34 1.67
CA VAL A 187 16.34 0.01 1.19
C VAL A 187 17.53 -0.72 0.57
N LEU A 188 18.37 -0.03 -0.21
CA LEU A 188 19.58 -0.60 -0.82
C LEU A 188 20.60 -1.04 0.23
N ALA A 189 20.70 -0.31 1.34
CA ALA A 189 21.52 -0.67 2.50
C ALA A 189 20.92 -1.81 3.34
N GLY A 190 19.75 -2.35 2.97
CA GLY A 190 19.05 -3.43 3.71
C GLY A 190 18.18 -2.92 4.87
N GLY A 191 17.97 -1.63 4.99
CA GLY A 191 17.08 -1.01 5.97
C GLY A 191 15.59 -1.16 5.62
N HIS A 192 14.76 -0.63 6.51
CA HIS A 192 13.30 -0.66 6.37
C HIS A 192 12.78 0.76 6.24
N ILE A 193 11.84 0.95 5.32
CA ILE A 193 11.12 2.21 5.17
C ILE A 193 9.73 2.08 5.82
N SER A 194 9.20 3.22 6.27
CA SER A 194 7.81 3.28 6.73
C SER A 194 6.88 2.87 5.59
N GLN A 195 5.95 1.96 5.90
CA GLN A 195 4.90 1.61 4.94
C GLN A 195 3.67 2.44 5.27
N PRO A 196 3.06 3.12 4.29
CA PRO A 196 1.81 3.82 4.53
C PRO A 196 0.78 2.80 5.02
N LEU A 197 0.24 3.05 6.22
CA LEU A 197 -0.74 2.17 6.82
C LEU A 197 -1.99 2.14 5.95
N ARG A 198 -2.21 1.05 5.25
CA ARG A 198 -3.43 0.82 4.46
C ARG A 198 -4.60 0.51 5.40
N TYR A 199 -5.04 1.52 6.16
CA TYR A 199 -6.12 1.41 7.16
C TYR A 199 -7.41 0.81 6.59
N ILE A 200 -7.69 1.06 5.31
CA ILE A 200 -8.91 0.62 4.64
C ILE A 200 -9.03 -0.91 4.65
N SER A 201 -7.96 -1.63 4.29
CA SER A 201 -7.99 -3.11 4.29
C SER A 201 -8.12 -3.67 5.71
N SER A 202 -7.45 -3.06 6.69
CA SER A 202 -7.54 -3.46 8.11
C SER A 202 -8.94 -3.23 8.67
N ILE A 203 -9.60 -2.13 8.32
CA ILE A 203 -10.99 -1.85 8.70
C ILE A 203 -11.94 -2.89 8.11
N PHE A 204 -11.80 -3.22 6.82
CA PHE A 204 -12.63 -4.26 6.20
C PHE A 204 -12.43 -5.64 6.82
N ILE A 205 -11.19 -6.02 7.14
CA ILE A 205 -10.89 -7.29 7.82
C ILE A 205 -11.50 -7.31 9.22
N ALA A 206 -11.38 -6.23 9.98
CA ALA A 206 -11.98 -6.12 11.32
C ALA A 206 -13.51 -6.18 11.26
N LEU A 207 -14.12 -5.52 10.28
CA LEU A 207 -15.58 -5.52 10.07
C LEU A 207 -16.09 -6.90 9.65
N ALA A 208 -15.38 -7.59 8.75
CA ALA A 208 -15.69 -8.96 8.34
C ALA A 208 -15.57 -9.94 9.52
N ALA A 209 -14.50 -9.85 10.29
CA ALA A 209 -14.33 -10.67 11.50
C ALA A 209 -15.44 -10.39 12.52
N GLY A 210 -15.80 -9.14 12.76
CA GLY A 210 -16.91 -8.76 13.63
C GLY A 210 -18.25 -9.34 13.18
N MET A 211 -18.56 -9.29 11.88
CA MET A 211 -19.77 -9.90 11.33
C MET A 211 -19.81 -11.42 11.52
N ILE A 212 -18.67 -12.10 11.27
CA ILE A 212 -18.57 -13.56 11.48
C ILE A 212 -18.80 -13.90 12.96
N PHE A 213 -18.21 -13.15 13.89
CA PHE A 213 -18.44 -13.33 15.33
C PHE A 213 -19.91 -13.14 15.73
N CYS A 214 -20.55 -12.05 15.24
CA CYS A 214 -21.96 -11.79 15.48
C CYS A 214 -22.85 -12.92 14.92
N PHE A 215 -22.53 -13.42 13.72
CA PHE A 215 -23.27 -14.50 13.10
C PHE A 215 -23.15 -15.82 13.88
N VAL A 216 -21.95 -16.22 14.27
CA VAL A 216 -21.70 -17.41 15.10
C VAL A 216 -22.39 -17.29 16.45
N TYR A 217 -22.36 -16.10 17.06
CA TYR A 217 -23.04 -15.83 18.33
C TYR A 217 -24.57 -15.96 18.17
N ALA A 218 -25.15 -15.36 17.14
CA ALA A 218 -26.58 -15.47 16.83
C ALA A 218 -26.99 -16.90 16.57
N LEU A 219 -26.21 -17.69 15.82
CA LEU A 219 -26.47 -19.13 15.62
C LEU A 219 -26.36 -19.92 16.92
N SER A 220 -25.45 -19.56 17.82
CA SER A 220 -25.35 -20.20 19.15
C SER A 220 -26.55 -19.92 20.03
N LEU A 221 -27.12 -18.72 19.98
CA LEU A 221 -28.32 -18.34 20.69
C LEU A 221 -29.58 -18.95 20.05
N SER A 222 -29.62 -19.04 18.72
CA SER A 222 -30.79 -19.58 17.97
C SER A 222 -30.90 -21.11 18.03
N LYS A 223 -29.85 -21.80 18.54
CA LYS A 223 -30.00 -23.22 18.94
C LYS A 223 -30.93 -23.32 20.13
N GLY A 224 -32.20 -23.03 19.88
CA GLY A 224 -33.27 -23.24 20.84
C GLY A 224 -33.18 -24.66 21.43
N ARG A 225 -33.27 -24.77 22.74
CA ARG A 225 -33.40 -26.08 23.40
C ARG A 225 -34.51 -26.82 22.69
N LYS A 226 -34.17 -27.92 22.01
CA LYS A 226 -35.20 -28.87 21.55
C LYS A 226 -35.98 -29.23 22.80
N ALA A 227 -37.26 -28.85 22.83
CA ALA A 227 -38.13 -29.21 23.93
C ALA A 227 -38.05 -30.74 24.11
N LYS A 228 -37.77 -31.18 25.32
CA LYS A 228 -37.70 -32.59 25.60
C LYS A 228 -39.07 -33.18 25.25
N SER A 229 -39.08 -34.36 24.66
CA SER A 229 -40.30 -35.10 24.27
C SER A 229 -41.36 -35.12 25.38
N ASN A 230 -40.92 -35.13 26.65
CA ASN A 230 -41.79 -35.07 27.82
C ASN A 230 -42.45 -33.72 28.04
N GLU A 231 -41.85 -32.61 27.64
CA GLU A 231 -42.46 -31.26 27.73
C GLU A 231 -43.50 -31.06 26.63
N LEU A 232 -43.26 -31.62 25.44
CA LEU A 232 -44.21 -31.62 24.33
C LEU A 232 -45.43 -32.51 24.64
N MET A 233 -45.20 -33.67 25.28
CA MET A 233 -46.31 -34.53 25.74
C MET A 233 -47.11 -33.86 26.86
N GLY A 234 -46.44 -33.18 27.81
CA GLY A 234 -47.14 -32.47 28.88
C GLY A 234 -48.04 -31.34 28.37
N ALA A 235 -47.60 -30.61 27.34
CA ALA A 235 -48.40 -29.57 26.69
C ALA A 235 -49.54 -30.13 25.82
N ALA A 236 -49.34 -31.32 25.23
CA ALA A 236 -50.39 -31.99 24.43
C ALA A 236 -51.47 -32.67 25.28
N PHE A 237 -51.18 -33.01 26.55
CA PHE A 237 -52.10 -33.60 27.47
C PHE A 237 -52.78 -32.59 28.40
N THR A 238 -52.85 -31.32 28.10
CA THR A 238 -53.86 -30.45 28.70
C THR A 238 -55.23 -30.98 28.31
N LYS A 239 -55.92 -31.46 29.30
CA LYS A 239 -57.24 -32.17 29.23
C LYS A 239 -58.21 -31.31 28.42
N VAL A 240 -58.31 -31.57 27.12
CA VAL A 240 -59.37 -31.02 26.29
C VAL A 240 -60.59 -31.99 26.45
N GLU A 241 -61.51 -31.60 27.28
CA GLU A 241 -62.79 -32.31 27.40
C GLU A 241 -63.66 -31.89 26.22
N ILE A 242 -63.61 -32.68 25.15
CA ILE A 242 -64.42 -32.44 23.94
C ILE A 242 -65.78 -33.01 24.15
N GLN A 243 -66.71 -32.15 24.55
CA GLN A 243 -68.15 -32.50 24.53
C GLN A 243 -68.63 -32.22 23.09
N ASN A 244 -69.14 -33.31 22.44
CA ASN A 244 -69.73 -33.29 21.08
C ASN A 244 -68.75 -33.02 19.91
N ALA A 245 -67.79 -33.89 19.68
CA ALA A 245 -66.96 -33.86 18.48
C ALA A 245 -67.73 -34.28 17.23
N ARG A 246 -68.04 -33.36 16.32
CA ARG A 246 -68.46 -33.66 14.96
C ARG A 246 -67.34 -33.41 14.00
N ALA A 247 -66.71 -34.46 13.47
CA ALA A 247 -65.69 -34.32 12.41
C ALA A 247 -66.42 -34.12 11.08
N ARG A 248 -66.14 -32.92 10.45
CA ARG A 248 -66.55 -32.63 9.08
C ARG A 248 -65.30 -32.61 8.21
N PHE A 249 -65.25 -33.56 7.29
CA PHE A 249 -64.13 -33.62 6.33
C PHE A 249 -64.18 -32.42 5.36
N MET A 250 -63.18 -31.53 5.36
CA MET A 250 -63.03 -30.48 4.41
C MET A 250 -61.81 -30.75 3.55
N ASN A 251 -61.99 -30.69 2.28
CA ASN A 251 -61.18 -31.02 1.13
C ASN A 251 -59.66 -30.74 1.28
N GLN A 252 -58.83 -31.68 0.80
CA GLN A 252 -57.39 -31.62 0.84
C GLN A 252 -56.87 -30.98 -0.46
N THR A 253 -56.30 -29.79 -0.39
CA THR A 253 -55.65 -29.12 -1.52
C THR A 253 -54.17 -29.50 -1.57
N ARG A 254 -53.73 -30.17 -2.63
CA ARG A 254 -52.30 -30.41 -2.90
C ARG A 254 -51.72 -29.22 -3.61
N HIS A 255 -50.73 -28.57 -3.00
CA HIS A 255 -49.88 -27.60 -3.67
C HIS A 255 -48.72 -28.31 -4.39
N TYR A 256 -48.63 -28.14 -5.69
CA TYR A 256 -47.51 -28.61 -6.50
C TYR A 256 -46.51 -27.48 -6.70
N SER A 257 -45.25 -27.64 -6.24
CA SER A 257 -44.14 -26.71 -6.49
C SER A 257 -43.24 -27.29 -7.56
N PRO A 258 -43.09 -26.66 -8.75
CA PRO A 258 -42.13 -27.08 -9.75
C PRO A 258 -40.72 -26.65 -9.37
N GLN A 259 -39.75 -27.54 -9.54
CA GLN A 259 -38.34 -27.36 -9.30
C GLN A 259 -37.72 -26.73 -10.56
N SER A 260 -37.10 -25.54 -10.42
CA SER A 260 -36.37 -24.89 -11.52
C SER A 260 -34.91 -25.35 -11.53
N SER A 261 -34.48 -25.91 -12.64
CA SER A 261 -33.09 -26.25 -12.93
C SER A 261 -32.34 -24.99 -13.44
N GLY A 262 -31.31 -24.56 -12.73
CA GLY A 262 -30.42 -23.48 -13.12
C GLY A 262 -29.18 -24.02 -13.82
N SER A 263 -28.92 -23.49 -15.01
CA SER A 263 -27.78 -23.79 -15.86
C SER A 263 -26.54 -23.01 -15.42
N SER A 264 -25.41 -23.69 -15.35
CA SER A 264 -24.08 -23.13 -15.14
C SER A 264 -23.44 -22.75 -16.48
N GLY A 265 -22.87 -21.56 -16.58
CA GLY A 265 -22.06 -21.14 -17.70
C GLY A 265 -20.70 -20.62 -17.20
N GLY A 266 -19.64 -21.36 -17.49
CA GLY A 266 -18.28 -20.95 -17.25
C GLY A 266 -17.70 -20.25 -18.48
N HIS A 267 -16.84 -19.27 -18.26
CA HIS A 267 -15.90 -18.78 -19.26
C HIS A 267 -14.53 -18.58 -18.66
N SER A 268 -13.59 -19.35 -19.16
CA SER A 268 -12.16 -19.18 -19.03
C SER A 268 -11.64 -18.33 -20.20
N GLY A 269 -10.76 -17.38 -19.91
CA GLY A 269 -10.02 -16.64 -20.94
C GLY A 269 -8.65 -16.25 -20.39
N GLY A 270 -7.62 -17.03 -20.73
CA GLY A 270 -6.23 -16.72 -20.45
C GLY A 270 -5.66 -15.87 -21.58
N GLY A 271 -4.78 -14.94 -21.24
CA GLY A 271 -3.93 -14.22 -22.16
C GLY A 271 -2.65 -13.83 -21.42
N GLY A 272 -1.59 -14.59 -21.65
CA GLY A 272 -0.28 -14.27 -21.14
C GLY A 272 0.44 -13.35 -22.12
N HIS A 273 1.02 -12.28 -21.61
CA HIS A 273 2.03 -11.49 -22.30
C HIS A 273 3.32 -11.56 -21.49
N SER A 274 4.36 -12.08 -22.10
CA SER A 274 5.73 -12.02 -21.61
C SER A 274 6.29 -10.64 -21.97
N GLY A 275 6.30 -9.73 -21.02
CA GLY A 275 6.97 -8.43 -21.11
C GLY A 275 8.20 -8.44 -20.21
N GLY A 276 9.23 -7.71 -20.61
CA GLY A 276 10.47 -7.56 -19.83
C GLY A 276 10.16 -7.12 -18.40
N SER A 277 10.92 -7.66 -17.46
CA SER A 277 10.68 -7.38 -16.04
C SER A 277 11.36 -6.09 -15.63
N HIS A 278 10.58 -5.05 -15.43
CA HIS A 278 10.93 -3.86 -14.68
C HIS A 278 10.03 -3.75 -13.44
N SER A 279 10.51 -3.08 -12.43
CA SER A 279 9.70 -2.74 -11.27
C SER A 279 9.56 -1.23 -11.15
N GLY A 280 8.35 -0.77 -10.92
CA GLY A 280 8.07 0.64 -10.76
C GLY A 280 6.82 0.88 -9.93
N GLY A 281 6.72 2.09 -9.41
CA GLY A 281 5.55 2.58 -8.70
C GLY A 281 5.39 4.07 -8.92
N GLY A 282 4.17 4.53 -9.09
CA GLY A 282 3.83 5.91 -9.31
C GLY A 282 2.70 6.38 -8.41
N HIS A 283 2.59 7.69 -8.27
CA HIS A 283 1.52 8.34 -7.56
C HIS A 283 1.15 9.65 -8.24
N HIS A 284 -0.17 9.92 -8.33
CA HIS A 284 -0.66 11.20 -8.86
C HIS A 284 -0.49 12.30 -7.82
N ILE A 285 -0.11 13.49 -8.31
CA ILE A 285 0.22 14.68 -7.50
C ILE A 285 -0.72 15.85 -7.80
#